data_018aa528d6de6107df8cf58ee31336d2
#
_entry.id   018aa528d6de6107df8cf58ee31336d2
#
_cell.length_a   1.000
_cell.length_b   1.000
_cell.length_c   1.000
_cell.angle_alpha   90.00
_cell.angle_beta   90.00
_cell.angle_gamma   90.00
#
_symmetry.space_group_name_H-M   'P 1'
#
loop_
_entity.id
_entity.type
_entity.pdbx_description
1 polymer ?
#
loop_
_entity_poly.entity_id
_entity_poly.type
_entity_poly.pdbx_seq_one_letter_code
_entity_poly.pdbx_strand_id
1 'polypeptide(L)'
;IKSVKNKISVGIMGILRSFHIMNRLAIIALIIVSSIWGQTYEISGTVLDETGKKLGSARLTLYNSKHHRVKKANTKGNGKFKFKKIKPDKYTLNIYGANGNSATKEIDLRSSSVTKLEITTSQDEKQAQLRVSKEVGKVILKWDPIKAAAEYIIFRDNTELAKTTKPTYTDEVTGGKSYAYNVTVIDNNGEKGTRSLTEWGKSKLKAPENIKAKANKNNITLSWAAVDNASGYNIYRDDDKINMTTETEYTDYKLKYNEDYSYLIVATDHHQKQGKKSSEKSIKTHKKVKKIKKIKAKAGE
;
A
#
# COMPACT_ATOMS: atom_id res chain seq x y z
N ILE A 1 -13.83 -44.93 -52.23
CA ILE A 1 -14.69 -43.97 -51.54
C ILE A 1 -14.84 -44.32 -50.03
N LYS A 2 -14.89 -45.61 -49.63
CA LYS A 2 -14.95 -46.03 -48.20
C LYS A 2 -13.66 -45.71 -47.38
N SER A 3 -12.49 -45.73 -48.00
CA SER A 3 -11.19 -45.49 -47.33
C SER A 3 -10.97 -44.00 -46.93
N VAL A 4 -11.49 -43.06 -47.70
CA VAL A 4 -11.32 -41.61 -47.45
C VAL A 4 -12.23 -41.13 -46.29
N LYS A 5 -13.44 -41.66 -46.16
CA LYS A 5 -14.36 -41.30 -45.05
C LYS A 5 -13.83 -41.71 -43.68
N ASN A 6 -13.14 -42.84 -43.57
CA ASN A 6 -12.57 -43.28 -42.26
C ASN A 6 -11.37 -42.45 -41.81
N LYS A 7 -10.54 -41.93 -42.72
CA LYS A 7 -9.40 -41.05 -42.36
C LYS A 7 -9.86 -39.67 -41.85
N ILE A 8 -10.94 -39.11 -42.43
CA ILE A 8 -11.48 -37.83 -41.99
C ILE A 8 -12.15 -37.95 -40.60
N SER A 9 -12.86 -39.05 -40.34
CA SER A 9 -13.50 -39.30 -39.04
C SER A 9 -12.49 -39.44 -37.90
N VAL A 10 -11.35 -40.08 -38.11
CA VAL A 10 -10.29 -40.26 -37.10
C VAL A 10 -9.58 -38.91 -36.84
N GLY A 11 -9.37 -38.10 -37.88
CA GLY A 11 -8.76 -36.76 -37.73
C GLY A 11 -9.63 -35.80 -36.89
N ILE A 12 -10.93 -35.76 -37.14
CA ILE A 12 -11.87 -34.90 -36.40
C ILE A 12 -12.00 -35.35 -34.96
N MET A 13 -12.02 -36.65 -34.67
CA MET A 13 -12.06 -37.18 -33.29
C MET A 13 -10.78 -36.89 -32.52
N GLY A 14 -9.61 -36.88 -33.18
CA GLY A 14 -8.33 -36.47 -32.57
C GLY A 14 -8.30 -35.01 -32.21
N ILE A 15 -8.80 -34.11 -33.08
CA ILE A 15 -8.87 -32.66 -32.83
C ILE A 15 -9.86 -32.34 -31.70
N LEU A 16 -11.03 -32.97 -31.68
CA LEU A 16 -12.02 -32.80 -30.61
C LEU A 16 -11.51 -33.30 -29.25
N ARG A 17 -10.76 -34.40 -29.19
CA ARG A 17 -10.12 -34.85 -27.94
C ARG A 17 -9.03 -33.91 -27.48
N SER A 18 -8.22 -33.37 -28.39
CA SER A 18 -7.19 -32.37 -28.06
C SER A 18 -7.78 -31.07 -27.50
N PHE A 19 -8.87 -30.55 -28.09
CA PHE A 19 -9.61 -29.39 -27.56
C PHE A 19 -10.24 -29.67 -26.21
N HIS A 20 -10.74 -30.86 -25.96
CA HIS A 20 -11.35 -31.21 -24.66
C HIS A 20 -10.31 -31.34 -23.55
N ILE A 21 -9.11 -31.86 -23.87
CA ILE A 21 -7.98 -31.94 -22.93
C ILE A 21 -7.41 -30.52 -22.65
N MET A 22 -7.25 -29.68 -23.67
CA MET A 22 -6.80 -28.30 -23.49
C MET A 22 -7.78 -27.46 -22.62
N ASN A 23 -9.10 -27.62 -22.83
CA ASN A 23 -10.09 -26.94 -21.99
C ASN A 23 -10.08 -27.44 -20.54
N ARG A 24 -9.89 -28.77 -20.32
CA ARG A 24 -9.75 -29.31 -18.96
C ARG A 24 -8.49 -28.81 -18.25
N LEU A 25 -7.36 -28.76 -18.95
CA LEU A 25 -6.10 -28.24 -18.41
C LEU A 25 -6.19 -26.73 -18.14
N ALA A 26 -6.85 -25.95 -19.01
CA ALA A 26 -7.09 -24.52 -18.78
C ALA A 26 -8.04 -24.29 -17.61
N ILE A 27 -9.09 -25.10 -17.45
CA ILE A 27 -10.03 -25.02 -16.32
C ILE A 27 -9.33 -25.44 -15.02
N ILE A 28 -8.50 -26.49 -15.03
CA ILE A 28 -7.72 -26.91 -13.86
C ILE A 28 -6.69 -25.84 -13.49
N ALA A 29 -6.00 -25.24 -14.46
CA ALA A 29 -5.10 -24.12 -14.21
C ALA A 29 -5.84 -22.90 -13.64
N LEU A 30 -7.03 -22.58 -14.15
CA LEU A 30 -7.87 -21.48 -13.65
C LEU A 30 -8.39 -21.76 -12.23
N ILE A 31 -8.76 -23.00 -11.91
CA ILE A 31 -9.20 -23.40 -10.57
C ILE A 31 -8.01 -23.36 -9.59
N ILE A 32 -6.81 -23.78 -9.99
CA ILE A 32 -5.61 -23.71 -9.16
C ILE A 32 -5.23 -22.24 -8.92
N VAL A 33 -5.30 -21.37 -9.93
CA VAL A 33 -5.04 -19.94 -9.78
C VAL A 33 -6.11 -19.27 -8.91
N SER A 34 -7.40 -19.61 -9.07
CA SER A 34 -8.46 -19.04 -8.24
C SER A 34 -8.41 -19.50 -6.78
N SER A 35 -7.92 -20.71 -6.50
CA SER A 35 -7.75 -21.21 -5.13
C SER A 35 -6.61 -20.50 -4.37
N ILE A 36 -5.61 -19.96 -5.07
CA ILE A 36 -4.50 -19.21 -4.46
C ILE A 36 -4.90 -17.77 -4.10
N TRP A 37 -5.80 -17.15 -4.85
CA TRP A 37 -6.15 -15.72 -4.67
C TRP A 37 -7.03 -15.41 -3.45
N GLY A 38 -7.69 -16.41 -2.88
CA GLY A 38 -8.50 -16.28 -1.65
C GLY A 38 -7.86 -16.86 -0.40
N GLN A 39 -6.74 -17.57 -0.52
CA GLN A 39 -6.13 -18.28 0.60
C GLN A 39 -5.53 -17.34 1.61
N THR A 40 -5.80 -17.59 2.88
CA THR A 40 -5.22 -16.85 4.00
C THR A 40 -4.71 -17.80 5.06
N TYR A 41 -3.65 -17.42 5.72
CA TYR A 41 -2.94 -18.20 6.72
C TYR A 41 -2.97 -17.55 8.10
N GLU A 42 -2.48 -18.28 9.07
CA GLU A 42 -2.33 -17.86 10.45
C GLU A 42 -0.84 -17.89 10.86
N ILE A 43 -0.43 -16.90 11.65
CA ILE A 43 0.83 -16.90 12.38
C ILE A 43 0.47 -16.86 13.87
N SER A 44 0.95 -17.81 14.65
CA SER A 44 0.77 -17.77 16.11
C SER A 44 1.95 -18.37 16.85
N GLY A 45 2.14 -17.95 18.10
CA GLY A 45 3.26 -18.41 18.90
C GLY A 45 3.31 -17.79 20.29
N THR A 46 4.44 -17.96 20.95
CA THR A 46 4.78 -17.42 22.26
C THR A 46 6.09 -16.66 22.17
N VAL A 47 6.16 -15.51 22.81
CA VAL A 47 7.38 -14.72 22.98
C VAL A 47 7.93 -14.96 24.38
N LEU A 48 9.23 -15.24 24.45
CA LEU A 48 9.98 -15.50 25.67
C LEU A 48 11.12 -14.47 25.80
N ASP A 49 11.57 -14.19 27.02
CA ASP A 49 12.86 -13.54 27.24
C ASP A 49 14.01 -14.58 27.20
N GLU A 50 15.23 -14.12 27.34
CA GLU A 50 16.43 -14.98 27.34
C GLU A 50 16.47 -16.00 28.45
N THR A 51 15.70 -15.80 29.52
CA THR A 51 15.57 -16.76 30.65
C THR A 51 14.48 -17.80 30.44
N GLY A 52 13.74 -17.71 29.31
CA GLY A 52 12.58 -18.55 28.99
C GLY A 52 11.28 -18.09 29.64
N LYS A 53 11.25 -16.94 30.30
CA LYS A 53 10.02 -16.36 30.86
C LYS A 53 9.15 -15.75 29.75
N LYS A 54 7.85 -15.97 29.84
CA LYS A 54 6.86 -15.48 28.88
C LYS A 54 6.72 -13.96 28.93
N LEU A 55 6.90 -13.28 27.78
CA LEU A 55 6.80 -11.83 27.68
C LEU A 55 5.39 -11.39 27.33
N GLY A 56 4.64 -10.90 28.33
CA GLY A 56 3.36 -10.19 28.12
C GLY A 56 3.60 -8.78 27.60
N SER A 57 2.61 -8.24 26.88
CA SER A 57 2.59 -6.88 26.34
C SER A 57 3.74 -6.55 25.35
N ALA A 58 4.48 -7.54 24.86
CA ALA A 58 5.46 -7.32 23.80
C ALA A 58 4.74 -6.87 22.52
N ARG A 59 5.23 -5.79 21.91
CA ARG A 59 4.72 -5.23 20.67
C ARG A 59 5.25 -6.02 19.48
N LEU A 60 4.35 -6.47 18.59
CA LEU A 60 4.68 -7.18 17.37
C LEU A 60 4.29 -6.35 16.16
N THR A 61 5.17 -6.29 15.18
CA THR A 61 4.91 -5.62 13.88
C THR A 61 5.28 -6.57 12.75
N LEU A 62 4.29 -6.90 11.91
CA LEU A 62 4.45 -7.81 10.77
C LEU A 62 4.60 -7.02 9.48
N TYR A 63 5.69 -7.25 8.75
CA TYR A 63 5.99 -6.69 7.43
C TYR A 63 5.98 -7.78 6.37
N ASN A 64 5.49 -7.49 5.18
CA ASN A 64 5.55 -8.39 4.02
C ASN A 64 6.87 -8.26 3.26
N SER A 65 7.08 -9.08 2.21
CA SER A 65 8.28 -9.07 1.36
C SER A 65 8.60 -7.72 0.69
N LYS A 66 7.60 -6.83 0.57
CA LYS A 66 7.75 -5.46 0.08
C LYS A 66 7.93 -4.43 1.20
N HIS A 67 8.25 -4.88 2.41
CA HIS A 67 8.42 -4.07 3.61
C HIS A 67 7.20 -3.22 3.99
N HIS A 68 6.00 -3.61 3.53
CA HIS A 68 4.77 -2.95 3.97
C HIS A 68 4.31 -3.55 5.28
N ARG A 69 4.02 -2.69 6.26
CA ARG A 69 3.42 -3.12 7.50
C ARG A 69 2.01 -3.67 7.26
N VAL A 70 1.83 -4.96 7.55
CA VAL A 70 0.59 -5.70 7.32
C VAL A 70 -0.28 -5.69 8.56
N LYS A 71 0.30 -6.00 9.72
CA LYS A 71 -0.41 -6.04 11.00
C LYS A 71 0.47 -5.63 12.18
N LYS A 72 -0.19 -5.21 13.26
CA LYS A 72 0.38 -5.05 14.61
C LYS A 72 -0.43 -5.87 15.59
N ALA A 73 0.21 -6.34 16.63
CA ALA A 73 -0.40 -6.98 17.79
C ALA A 73 0.47 -6.76 19.03
N ASN A 74 -0.09 -7.06 20.20
CA ASN A 74 0.69 -7.24 21.41
C ASN A 74 0.51 -8.67 21.90
N THR A 75 1.52 -9.22 22.60
CA THR A 75 1.35 -10.49 23.30
C THR A 75 0.38 -10.33 24.45
N LYS A 76 -0.37 -11.38 24.74
CA LYS A 76 -1.16 -11.50 25.97
C LYS A 76 -0.23 -11.65 27.18
N GLY A 77 -0.77 -11.54 28.38
CA GLY A 77 0.01 -11.70 29.63
C GLY A 77 0.82 -13.02 29.72
N ASN A 78 0.40 -14.06 29.01
CA ASN A 78 1.09 -15.33 28.90
C ASN A 78 2.06 -15.43 27.69
N GLY A 79 2.47 -14.33 27.12
CA GLY A 79 3.39 -14.24 25.98
C GLY A 79 2.80 -14.66 24.63
N LYS A 80 1.56 -15.13 24.56
CA LYS A 80 0.96 -15.65 23.33
C LYS A 80 0.53 -14.53 22.38
N PHE A 81 0.70 -14.77 21.08
CA PHE A 81 0.22 -13.91 20.00
C PHE A 81 -0.42 -14.71 18.86
N LYS A 82 -1.22 -14.01 18.03
CA LYS A 82 -1.89 -14.60 16.88
C LYS A 82 -2.24 -13.54 15.84
N PHE A 83 -1.85 -13.79 14.58
CA PHE A 83 -2.29 -13.06 13.40
C PHE A 83 -3.13 -13.99 12.53
N LYS A 84 -4.34 -13.57 12.17
CA LYS A 84 -5.25 -14.31 11.28
C LYS A 84 -5.45 -13.58 9.95
N LYS A 85 -5.88 -14.30 8.93
CA LYS A 85 -6.19 -13.78 7.59
C LYS A 85 -4.99 -13.07 6.97
N ILE A 86 -3.82 -13.73 7.00
CA ILE A 86 -2.58 -13.27 6.38
C ILE A 86 -2.48 -13.90 5.00
N LYS A 87 -2.23 -13.09 3.96
CA LYS A 87 -2.06 -13.57 2.58
C LYS A 87 -0.75 -14.37 2.43
N PRO A 88 -0.64 -15.27 1.42
CA PRO A 88 0.62 -15.94 1.12
C PRO A 88 1.73 -14.92 0.78
N ASP A 89 2.85 -14.94 1.52
CA ASP A 89 4.05 -14.12 1.27
C ASP A 89 5.18 -14.55 2.22
N LYS A 90 6.36 -13.97 2.07
CA LYS A 90 7.40 -13.94 3.11
C LYS A 90 7.20 -12.72 4.00
N TYR A 91 7.42 -12.92 5.29
CA TYR A 91 7.19 -11.88 6.30
C TYR A 91 8.38 -11.72 7.23
N THR A 92 8.61 -10.47 7.65
CA THR A 92 9.49 -10.12 8.76
C THR A 92 8.63 -9.73 9.96
N LEU A 93 8.78 -10.42 11.07
CA LEU A 93 8.13 -10.14 12.34
C LEU A 93 9.13 -9.49 13.31
N ASN A 94 8.94 -8.20 13.60
CA ASN A 94 9.67 -7.49 14.64
C ASN A 94 8.92 -7.58 15.96
N ILE A 95 9.66 -7.89 17.04
CA ILE A 95 9.16 -8.01 18.39
C ILE A 95 9.93 -7.06 19.30
N TYR A 96 9.20 -6.28 20.11
CA TYR A 96 9.75 -5.42 21.15
C TYR A 96 9.03 -5.70 22.47
N GLY A 97 9.75 -6.19 23.44
CA GLY A 97 9.31 -6.38 24.82
C GLY A 97 9.71 -5.19 25.71
N ALA A 98 9.39 -5.27 26.99
CA ALA A 98 9.90 -4.34 27.99
C ALA A 98 11.42 -4.48 28.18
N ASN A 99 12.05 -3.46 28.78
CA ASN A 99 13.46 -3.47 29.19
C ASN A 99 14.45 -3.80 28.06
N GLY A 100 14.22 -3.29 26.86
CA GLY A 100 15.13 -3.51 25.73
C GLY A 100 15.03 -4.89 25.06
N ASN A 101 14.17 -5.78 25.53
CA ASN A 101 13.96 -7.08 24.88
C ASN A 101 13.50 -6.91 23.43
N SER A 102 14.20 -7.54 22.49
CA SER A 102 13.82 -7.48 21.08
C SER A 102 14.21 -8.72 20.30
N ALA A 103 13.50 -8.98 19.20
CA ALA A 103 13.84 -10.01 18.24
C ALA A 103 13.26 -9.69 16.86
N THR A 104 13.89 -10.25 15.82
CA THR A 104 13.33 -10.32 14.47
C THR A 104 13.20 -11.77 14.04
N LYS A 105 12.09 -12.13 13.39
CA LYS A 105 11.86 -13.47 12.87
C LYS A 105 11.36 -13.42 11.44
N GLU A 106 12.06 -14.10 10.53
CA GLU A 106 11.59 -14.34 9.17
C GLU A 106 10.59 -15.50 9.16
N ILE A 107 9.49 -15.34 8.42
CA ILE A 107 8.37 -16.29 8.35
C ILE A 107 7.95 -16.46 6.89
N ASP A 108 7.94 -17.70 6.40
CA ASP A 108 7.45 -18.02 5.06
C ASP A 108 6.01 -18.59 5.15
N LEU A 109 5.05 -17.86 4.60
CA LEU A 109 3.63 -18.25 4.55
C LEU A 109 3.15 -18.58 3.13
N ARG A 110 4.04 -18.89 2.20
CA ARG A 110 3.63 -19.11 0.81
C ARG A 110 2.86 -20.43 0.62
N SER A 111 2.98 -21.37 1.53
CA SER A 111 2.38 -22.70 1.41
C SER A 111 1.52 -23.14 2.60
N SER A 112 1.74 -22.63 3.80
CA SER A 112 1.03 -23.08 5.00
C SER A 112 1.03 -22.04 6.14
N SER A 113 0.13 -22.22 7.12
CA SER A 113 0.16 -21.49 8.39
C SER A 113 1.39 -21.87 9.22
N VAL A 114 1.94 -20.89 9.93
CA VAL A 114 3.05 -21.10 10.86
C VAL A 114 2.52 -20.87 12.28
N THR A 115 2.36 -21.95 13.02
CA THR A 115 1.77 -21.95 14.37
C THR A 115 2.73 -22.54 15.39
N LYS A 116 2.46 -22.26 16.67
CA LYS A 116 3.28 -22.73 17.80
C LYS A 116 4.75 -22.26 17.75
N LEU A 117 4.99 -21.06 17.15
CA LEU A 117 6.31 -20.46 17.18
C LEU A 117 6.72 -20.17 18.63
N GLU A 118 7.95 -20.49 18.96
CA GLU A 118 8.63 -19.96 20.15
C GLU A 118 9.70 -18.99 19.68
N ILE A 119 9.64 -17.76 20.19
CA ILE A 119 10.57 -16.69 19.80
C ILE A 119 11.18 -16.13 21.08
N THR A 120 12.48 -16.39 21.27
CA THR A 120 13.25 -15.80 22.34
C THR A 120 13.75 -14.43 21.92
N THR A 121 13.59 -13.44 22.79
CA THR A 121 14.15 -12.10 22.62
C THR A 121 15.48 -12.01 23.35
N SER A 122 16.39 -11.17 22.84
CA SER A 122 17.58 -10.73 23.56
C SER A 122 17.35 -9.36 24.20
N GLN A 123 17.97 -9.10 25.34
CA GLN A 123 17.90 -7.82 26.02
C GLN A 123 19.08 -6.93 25.61
N ASP A 124 18.81 -5.71 25.23
CA ASP A 124 19.79 -4.65 25.03
C ASP A 124 19.18 -3.32 25.49
N GLU A 125 19.56 -2.88 26.68
CA GLU A 125 19.05 -1.64 27.29
C GLU A 125 19.46 -0.38 26.51
N LYS A 126 20.53 -0.45 25.72
CA LYS A 126 20.98 0.62 24.83
C LYS A 126 20.31 0.57 23.45
N GLN A 127 19.48 -0.44 23.16
CA GLN A 127 18.78 -0.54 21.86
C GLN A 127 17.46 0.25 21.87
N ALA A 128 17.33 1.21 20.98
CA ALA A 128 16.11 2.00 20.83
C ALA A 128 14.96 1.15 20.28
N GLN A 129 13.80 1.18 20.96
CA GLN A 129 12.58 0.53 20.50
C GLN A 129 11.81 1.43 19.52
N LEU A 130 12.29 1.50 18.29
CA LEU A 130 11.78 2.40 17.26
C LEU A 130 10.29 2.15 16.94
N ARG A 131 9.54 3.21 16.82
CA ARG A 131 8.16 3.26 16.35
C ARG A 131 8.05 4.24 15.20
N VAL A 132 7.41 3.82 14.13
CA VAL A 132 7.23 4.63 12.93
C VAL A 132 5.76 4.95 12.73
N SER A 133 5.44 6.22 12.59
CA SER A 133 4.14 6.72 12.10
C SER A 133 4.35 7.50 10.80
N LYS A 134 3.26 7.76 10.10
CA LYS A 134 3.30 8.33 8.75
C LYS A 134 2.23 9.40 8.57
N GLU A 135 2.67 10.50 7.98
CA GLU A 135 1.83 11.59 7.53
C GLU A 135 2.00 11.81 6.02
N VAL A 136 1.37 12.83 5.49
CA VAL A 136 1.57 13.21 4.09
C VAL A 136 2.93 13.87 3.93
N GLY A 137 3.79 13.30 3.09
CA GLY A 137 5.14 13.82 2.84
C GLY A 137 6.13 13.62 4.00
N LYS A 138 5.74 12.92 5.08
CA LYS A 138 6.58 12.77 6.29
C LYS A 138 6.55 11.36 6.85
N VAL A 139 7.65 10.96 7.46
CA VAL A 139 7.77 9.79 8.32
C VAL A 139 8.23 10.27 9.70
N ILE A 140 7.46 9.97 10.73
CA ILE A 140 7.77 10.36 12.11
C ILE A 140 8.30 9.14 12.85
N LEU A 141 9.50 9.28 13.36
CA LEU A 141 10.22 8.30 14.16
C LEU A 141 10.07 8.68 15.64
N LYS A 142 9.75 7.72 16.49
CA LYS A 142 9.68 7.89 17.95
C LYS A 142 10.22 6.64 18.64
N TRP A 143 10.88 6.83 19.77
CA TRP A 143 11.32 5.76 20.67
C TRP A 143 11.23 6.23 22.11
N ASP A 144 11.38 5.32 23.05
CA ASP A 144 11.40 5.68 24.47
C ASP A 144 12.78 6.25 24.83
N PRO A 145 12.87 7.30 25.66
CA PRO A 145 14.15 7.83 26.10
C PRO A 145 15.00 6.75 26.76
N ILE A 146 16.28 6.70 26.40
CA ILE A 146 17.25 5.80 27.03
C ILE A 146 18.07 6.61 28.04
N LYS A 147 18.09 6.19 29.29
CA LYS A 147 18.65 6.94 30.43
C LYS A 147 20.11 7.35 30.22
N ALA A 148 20.91 6.51 29.60
CA ALA A 148 22.33 6.75 29.34
C ALA A 148 22.60 7.44 27.97
N ALA A 149 21.57 7.83 27.24
CA ALA A 149 21.75 8.42 25.91
C ALA A 149 22.18 9.90 25.99
N ALA A 150 23.31 10.22 25.41
CA ALA A 150 23.73 11.59 25.12
C ALA A 150 23.15 12.05 23.78
N GLU A 151 23.11 11.17 22.79
CA GLU A 151 22.66 11.45 21.43
C GLU A 151 22.11 10.19 20.75
N TYR A 152 21.30 10.38 19.71
CA TYR A 152 20.78 9.34 18.84
C TYR A 152 21.20 9.60 17.40
N ILE A 153 21.66 8.57 16.69
CA ILE A 153 21.96 8.61 15.25
C ILE A 153 20.80 7.93 14.52
N ILE A 154 20.20 8.64 13.58
CA ILE A 154 19.12 8.16 12.73
C ILE A 154 19.71 7.69 11.41
N PHE A 155 19.31 6.51 10.96
CA PHE A 155 19.66 5.96 9.65
C PHE A 155 18.40 5.79 8.80
N ARG A 156 18.53 6.12 7.52
CA ARG A 156 17.53 5.84 6.46
C ARG A 156 18.22 5.05 5.35
N ASP A 157 17.63 3.90 4.99
CA ASP A 157 18.16 3.00 3.97
C ASP A 157 19.66 2.68 4.19
N ASN A 158 20.04 2.44 5.45
CA ASN A 158 21.39 2.16 5.96
C ASN A 158 22.39 3.35 5.96
N THR A 159 22.00 4.52 5.47
CA THR A 159 22.82 5.74 5.46
C THR A 159 22.47 6.60 6.66
N GLU A 160 23.48 7.17 7.33
CA GLU A 160 23.28 8.15 8.40
C GLU A 160 22.51 9.36 7.83
N LEU A 161 21.38 9.69 8.43
CA LEU A 161 20.50 10.77 8.00
C LEU A 161 20.64 11.99 8.88
N ALA A 162 20.69 11.79 10.21
CA ALA A 162 20.70 12.87 11.17
C ALA A 162 21.13 12.39 12.55
N LYS A 163 21.45 13.35 13.43
CA LYS A 163 21.64 13.18 14.85
C LYS A 163 20.67 14.02 15.65
N THR A 164 20.25 13.56 16.82
CA THR A 164 19.33 14.27 17.70
C THR A 164 19.51 13.87 19.16
N THR A 165 19.26 14.80 20.07
CA THR A 165 19.20 14.50 21.52
C THR A 165 17.78 14.16 21.97
N LYS A 166 16.77 14.36 21.10
CA LYS A 166 15.37 14.08 21.41
C LYS A 166 14.99 12.66 20.97
N PRO A 167 14.12 11.94 21.71
CA PRO A 167 13.69 10.59 21.36
C PRO A 167 12.64 10.59 20.23
N THR A 168 12.79 11.49 19.27
CA THR A 168 11.93 11.64 18.10
C THR A 168 12.68 12.31 16.96
N TYR A 169 12.30 11.97 15.72
CA TYR A 169 12.78 12.63 14.52
C TYR A 169 11.69 12.63 13.44
N THR A 170 11.61 13.70 12.66
CA THR A 170 10.70 13.78 11.50
C THR A 170 11.52 13.86 10.23
N ASP A 171 11.35 12.88 9.35
CA ASP A 171 11.97 12.83 8.03
C ASP A 171 10.96 13.30 6.96
N GLU A 172 11.33 14.34 6.22
CA GLU A 172 10.58 14.81 5.06
C GLU A 172 10.89 13.88 3.88
N VAL A 173 9.87 13.23 3.33
CA VAL A 173 10.06 12.19 2.31
C VAL A 173 9.06 12.32 1.17
N THR A 174 9.45 11.80 0.00
CA THR A 174 8.54 11.65 -1.12
C THR A 174 7.45 10.61 -0.80
N GLY A 175 6.20 10.96 -1.03
CA GLY A 175 5.05 10.09 -0.80
C GLY A 175 5.10 8.80 -1.64
N GLY A 176 4.48 7.74 -1.14
CA GLY A 176 4.34 6.47 -1.87
C GLY A 176 5.56 5.55 -1.84
N LYS A 177 6.76 6.02 -1.50
CA LYS A 177 7.99 5.21 -1.33
C LYS A 177 8.13 4.72 0.12
N SER A 178 8.64 3.51 0.31
CA SER A 178 8.99 2.94 1.62
C SER A 178 10.48 3.15 1.89
N TYR A 179 10.81 3.48 3.14
CA TYR A 179 12.17 3.69 3.62
C TYR A 179 12.41 2.83 4.86
N ALA A 180 13.60 2.28 4.98
CA ALA A 180 14.07 1.53 6.15
C ALA A 180 14.69 2.50 7.16
N TYR A 181 14.26 2.44 8.41
CA TYR A 181 14.80 3.28 9.49
C TYR A 181 15.38 2.46 10.61
N ASN A 182 16.51 2.92 11.13
CA ASN A 182 17.13 2.42 12.35
C ASN A 182 17.58 3.62 13.21
N VAL A 183 17.73 3.39 14.49
CA VAL A 183 18.28 4.35 15.44
C VAL A 183 19.40 3.67 16.23
N THR A 184 20.53 4.33 16.41
CA THR A 184 21.61 3.94 17.30
C THR A 184 21.75 4.98 18.40
N VAL A 185 21.99 4.53 19.62
CA VAL A 185 22.24 5.37 20.79
C VAL A 185 23.74 5.66 20.89
N ILE A 186 24.12 6.87 21.23
CA ILE A 186 25.44 7.22 21.73
C ILE A 186 25.25 7.55 23.20
N ASP A 187 26.00 6.89 24.08
CA ASP A 187 25.93 7.16 25.51
C ASP A 187 26.84 8.34 25.92
N ASN A 188 26.81 8.69 27.23
CA ASN A 188 27.59 9.79 27.77
C ASN A 188 29.11 9.59 27.70
N ASN A 189 29.58 8.38 27.45
CA ASN A 189 31.00 8.07 27.24
C ASN A 189 31.40 8.09 25.75
N GLY A 190 30.44 8.38 24.85
CA GLY A 190 30.63 8.36 23.41
C GLY A 190 30.55 6.96 22.77
N GLU A 191 30.19 5.93 23.54
CA GLU A 191 30.05 4.58 23.04
C GLU A 191 28.73 4.41 22.25
N LYS A 192 28.81 3.69 21.13
CA LYS A 192 27.66 3.37 20.29
C LYS A 192 27.00 2.08 20.76
N GLY A 193 25.71 2.15 21.08
CA GLY A 193 24.88 0.97 21.31
C GLY A 193 24.51 0.26 20.02
N THR A 194 23.84 -0.89 20.15
CA THR A 194 23.30 -1.66 19.02
C THR A 194 22.22 -0.89 18.27
N ARG A 195 22.20 -1.00 16.96
CA ARG A 195 21.09 -0.44 16.14
C ARG A 195 19.76 -1.04 16.54
N SER A 196 18.71 -0.23 16.54
CA SER A 196 17.33 -0.71 16.66
C SER A 196 17.01 -1.73 15.56
N LEU A 197 15.98 -2.53 15.76
CA LEU A 197 15.40 -3.30 14.65
C LEU A 197 14.95 -2.35 13.55
N THR A 198 15.03 -2.81 12.30
CA THR A 198 14.59 -2.02 11.16
C THR A 198 13.07 -1.86 11.16
N GLU A 199 12.61 -0.62 11.19
CA GLU A 199 11.21 -0.27 11.01
C GLU A 199 11.01 0.44 9.67
N TRP A 200 9.95 0.09 8.94
CA TRP A 200 9.68 0.70 7.63
C TRP A 200 8.60 1.78 7.70
N GLY A 201 8.94 2.95 7.18
CA GLY A 201 8.05 4.08 6.99
C GLY A 201 7.71 4.31 5.53
N LYS A 202 6.42 4.49 5.23
CA LYS A 202 5.93 4.90 3.92
C LYS A 202 4.95 6.05 4.10
N SER A 203 5.28 7.25 3.63
CA SER A 203 4.36 8.37 3.70
C SER A 203 3.19 8.20 2.71
N LYS A 204 2.10 8.91 2.93
CA LYS A 204 1.00 8.97 1.95
C LYS A 204 1.40 9.84 0.77
N LEU A 205 0.83 9.56 -0.40
CA LEU A 205 0.94 10.45 -1.56
C LEU A 205 0.36 11.83 -1.21
N LYS A 206 1.00 12.87 -1.74
CA LYS A 206 0.50 14.25 -1.65
C LYS A 206 -0.84 14.38 -2.40
N ALA A 207 -1.56 15.45 -2.14
CA ALA A 207 -2.72 15.82 -2.94
C ALA A 207 -2.27 16.24 -4.34
N PRO A 208 -3.01 15.92 -5.41
CA PRO A 208 -2.85 16.60 -6.69
C PRO A 208 -3.06 18.12 -6.51
N GLU A 209 -2.20 18.90 -7.13
CA GLU A 209 -2.21 20.37 -7.07
C GLU A 209 -2.49 20.96 -8.47
N ASN A 210 -2.69 22.28 -8.54
CA ASN A 210 -2.93 23.01 -9.79
C ASN A 210 -4.13 22.47 -10.57
N ILE A 211 -5.21 22.11 -9.88
CA ILE A 211 -6.43 21.61 -10.51
C ILE A 211 -7.02 22.71 -11.39
N LYS A 212 -7.06 22.47 -12.68
CA LYS A 212 -7.75 23.30 -13.65
C LYS A 212 -8.98 22.56 -14.14
N ALA A 213 -10.05 23.30 -14.38
CA ALA A 213 -11.28 22.81 -14.99
C ALA A 213 -11.71 23.74 -16.10
N LYS A 214 -12.07 23.18 -17.27
CA LYS A 214 -12.53 23.94 -18.44
C LYS A 214 -13.85 23.33 -18.92
N ALA A 215 -14.91 24.13 -18.87
CA ALA A 215 -16.19 23.73 -19.43
C ALA A 215 -16.21 23.92 -20.95
N ASN A 216 -16.84 22.99 -21.66
CA ASN A 216 -17.07 23.07 -23.09
C ASN A 216 -18.42 22.41 -23.43
N LYS A 217 -19.44 23.20 -23.71
CA LYS A 217 -20.84 22.74 -23.92
C LYS A 217 -21.31 21.89 -22.72
N ASN A 218 -21.45 20.59 -22.93
CA ASN A 218 -21.90 19.62 -21.94
C ASN A 218 -20.80 18.63 -21.52
N ASN A 219 -19.57 19.06 -21.52
CA ASN A 219 -18.43 18.34 -20.94
C ASN A 219 -17.52 19.27 -20.14
N ILE A 220 -16.72 18.68 -19.26
CA ILE A 220 -15.73 19.38 -18.45
C ILE A 220 -14.41 18.61 -18.55
N THR A 221 -13.35 19.33 -18.97
CA THR A 221 -11.99 18.80 -18.97
C THR A 221 -11.27 19.27 -17.72
N LEU A 222 -10.71 18.32 -16.98
CA LEU A 222 -9.91 18.52 -15.76
C LEU A 222 -8.45 18.26 -16.11
N SER A 223 -7.53 19.04 -15.56
CA SER A 223 -6.09 18.76 -15.59
C SER A 223 -5.46 19.13 -14.26
N TRP A 224 -4.35 18.49 -13.91
CA TRP A 224 -3.64 18.67 -12.64
C TRP A 224 -2.15 18.38 -12.75
N ALA A 225 -1.38 18.80 -11.74
CA ALA A 225 0.04 18.47 -11.67
C ALA A 225 0.24 17.00 -11.28
N ALA A 226 1.22 16.36 -11.90
CA ALA A 226 1.62 14.99 -11.55
C ALA A 226 2.04 14.92 -10.07
N VAL A 227 1.68 13.82 -9.42
CA VAL A 227 2.09 13.52 -8.05
C VAL A 227 3.19 12.44 -8.09
N ASP A 228 4.32 12.72 -7.48
CA ASP A 228 5.45 11.77 -7.40
C ASP A 228 5.00 10.41 -6.87
N ASN A 229 5.45 9.33 -7.52
CA ASN A 229 5.10 7.95 -7.22
C ASN A 229 3.59 7.61 -7.26
N ALA A 230 2.76 8.46 -7.87
CA ALA A 230 1.40 8.06 -8.22
C ALA A 230 1.43 7.06 -9.39
N SER A 231 0.59 6.04 -9.30
CA SER A 231 0.36 5.06 -10.39
C SER A 231 -0.96 5.34 -11.11
N GLY A 232 -1.74 6.29 -10.60
CA GLY A 232 -3.01 6.70 -11.18
C GLY A 232 -3.75 7.67 -10.28
N TYR A 233 -4.93 8.07 -10.74
CA TYR A 233 -5.77 9.07 -10.10
C TYR A 233 -7.22 8.62 -10.12
N ASN A 234 -7.89 8.68 -8.98
CA ASN A 234 -9.33 8.56 -8.87
C ASN A 234 -9.95 9.94 -9.04
N ILE A 235 -10.92 10.05 -9.92
CA ILE A 235 -11.70 11.27 -10.17
C ILE A 235 -13.04 11.12 -9.49
N TYR A 236 -13.42 12.13 -8.73
CA TYR A 236 -14.71 12.22 -8.06
C TYR A 236 -15.47 13.42 -8.59
N ARG A 237 -16.78 13.26 -8.80
CA ARG A 237 -17.75 14.31 -9.12
C ARG A 237 -18.86 14.24 -8.09
N ASP A 238 -19.15 15.36 -7.45
CA ASP A 238 -20.22 15.48 -6.44
C ASP A 238 -20.13 14.36 -5.39
N ASP A 239 -18.91 14.10 -4.88
CA ASP A 239 -18.49 13.02 -3.96
C ASP A 239 -18.50 11.59 -4.51
N ASP A 240 -19.08 11.33 -5.68
CA ASP A 240 -19.08 10.02 -6.30
C ASP A 240 -17.82 9.78 -7.14
N LYS A 241 -17.20 8.61 -6.98
CA LYS A 241 -16.09 8.20 -7.85
C LYS A 241 -16.62 7.85 -9.24
N ILE A 242 -16.26 8.68 -10.23
CA ILE A 242 -16.73 8.52 -11.61
C ILE A 242 -15.72 7.82 -12.53
N ASN A 243 -14.40 7.93 -12.24
CA ASN A 243 -13.38 7.32 -13.08
C ASN A 243 -12.06 7.08 -12.34
N MET A 244 -11.16 6.35 -13.02
CA MET A 244 -9.76 6.19 -12.68
C MET A 244 -8.93 6.33 -13.96
N THR A 245 -7.81 7.07 -13.91
CA THR A 245 -6.89 7.27 -15.03
C THR A 245 -5.44 7.23 -14.57
N THR A 246 -4.50 6.93 -15.46
CA THR A 246 -3.05 7.10 -15.25
C THR A 246 -2.56 8.47 -15.73
N GLU A 247 -3.35 9.17 -16.53
CA GLU A 247 -3.04 10.47 -17.07
C GLU A 247 -3.30 11.58 -16.05
N THR A 248 -2.76 12.75 -16.30
CA THR A 248 -2.99 13.98 -15.52
C THR A 248 -4.08 14.88 -16.09
N GLU A 249 -4.90 14.31 -16.96
CA GLU A 249 -6.07 14.94 -17.58
C GLU A 249 -7.23 13.96 -17.67
N TYR A 250 -8.45 14.47 -17.56
CA TYR A 250 -9.67 13.68 -17.73
C TYR A 250 -10.79 14.57 -18.25
N THR A 251 -11.58 14.07 -19.21
CA THR A 251 -12.79 14.76 -19.68
C THR A 251 -14.04 14.00 -19.28
N ASP A 252 -14.88 14.66 -18.53
CA ASP A 252 -16.20 14.18 -18.15
C ASP A 252 -17.25 14.62 -19.19
N TYR A 253 -17.91 13.64 -19.78
CA TYR A 253 -18.82 13.82 -20.91
C TYR A 253 -20.30 13.67 -20.51
N LYS A 254 -21.18 14.11 -21.41
CA LYS A 254 -22.65 13.95 -21.31
C LYS A 254 -23.25 14.60 -20.09
N LEU A 255 -22.67 15.68 -19.64
CA LEU A 255 -23.17 16.46 -18.50
C LEU A 255 -24.43 17.24 -18.91
N LYS A 256 -25.24 17.61 -17.94
CA LYS A 256 -26.37 18.54 -18.16
C LYS A 256 -25.84 19.92 -18.50
N TYR A 257 -26.57 20.66 -19.30
CA TYR A 257 -26.27 22.05 -19.62
C TYR A 257 -26.67 22.97 -18.47
N ASN A 258 -25.87 24.02 -18.21
CA ASN A 258 -26.13 25.05 -17.21
C ASN A 258 -26.23 24.48 -15.79
N GLU A 259 -25.47 23.42 -15.51
CA GLU A 259 -25.43 22.73 -14.22
C GLU A 259 -24.05 22.90 -13.59
N ASP A 260 -24.02 23.06 -12.27
CA ASP A 260 -22.79 23.13 -11.49
C ASP A 260 -22.34 21.72 -11.09
N TYR A 261 -21.04 21.46 -11.18
CA TYR A 261 -20.40 20.19 -10.79
C TYR A 261 -19.17 20.49 -9.95
N SER A 262 -18.94 19.67 -8.96
CA SER A 262 -17.80 19.73 -8.08
C SER A 262 -16.87 18.53 -8.31
N TYR A 263 -15.57 18.77 -8.44
CA TYR A 263 -14.59 17.74 -8.71
C TYR A 263 -13.49 17.75 -7.67
N LEU A 264 -13.05 16.56 -7.27
CA LEU A 264 -11.80 16.36 -6.56
C LEU A 264 -11.04 15.15 -7.13
N ILE A 265 -9.72 15.16 -6.98
CA ILE A 265 -8.82 14.17 -7.53
C ILE A 265 -7.98 13.59 -6.40
N VAL A 266 -7.77 12.27 -6.42
CA VAL A 266 -6.98 11.56 -5.42
C VAL A 266 -5.96 10.69 -6.11
N ALA A 267 -4.67 10.97 -5.91
CA ALA A 267 -3.59 10.12 -6.39
C ALA A 267 -3.62 8.75 -5.71
N THR A 268 -3.32 7.69 -6.46
CA THR A 268 -3.25 6.31 -5.95
C THR A 268 -1.87 5.71 -6.22
N ASP A 269 -1.37 4.89 -5.28
CA ASP A 269 -0.14 4.12 -5.49
C ASP A 269 -0.43 2.83 -6.29
N HIS A 270 0.62 2.09 -6.65
CA HIS A 270 0.52 0.83 -7.39
C HIS A 270 -0.28 -0.30 -6.68
N HIS A 271 -0.67 -0.10 -5.41
CA HIS A 271 -1.60 -0.95 -4.68
C HIS A 271 -2.99 -0.33 -4.56
N GLN A 272 -3.32 0.67 -5.37
CA GLN A 272 -4.60 1.40 -5.34
C GLN A 272 -4.87 2.11 -4.00
N LYS A 273 -3.84 2.32 -3.13
CA LYS A 273 -4.01 3.08 -1.90
C LYS A 273 -4.05 4.56 -2.21
N GLN A 274 -5.10 5.20 -1.72
CA GLN A 274 -5.32 6.63 -1.93
C GLN A 274 -4.39 7.49 -1.05
N GLY A 275 -3.88 8.55 -1.65
CA GLY A 275 -3.17 9.65 -1.01
C GLY A 275 -4.11 10.66 -0.35
N LYS A 276 -3.66 11.91 -0.23
CA LYS A 276 -4.48 13.04 0.21
C LYS A 276 -5.39 13.48 -0.94
N LYS A 277 -6.63 13.85 -0.63
CA LYS A 277 -7.58 14.46 -1.58
C LYS A 277 -7.07 15.85 -2.02
N SER A 278 -7.26 16.21 -3.27
CA SER A 278 -7.03 17.59 -3.74
C SER A 278 -8.01 18.57 -3.09
N SER A 279 -7.79 19.87 -3.31
CA SER A 279 -8.85 20.85 -3.16
C SER A 279 -9.99 20.52 -4.14
N GLU A 280 -11.19 20.87 -3.76
CA GLU A 280 -12.38 20.78 -4.59
C GLU A 280 -12.37 21.86 -5.66
N LYS A 281 -12.84 21.53 -6.87
CA LYS A 281 -12.93 22.46 -7.98
C LYS A 281 -14.35 22.45 -8.54
N SER A 282 -15.10 23.51 -8.28
CA SER A 282 -16.45 23.70 -8.84
C SER A 282 -16.41 24.41 -10.17
N ILE A 283 -17.26 23.99 -11.10
CA ILE A 283 -17.37 24.59 -12.43
C ILE A 283 -18.76 24.30 -13.02
N LYS A 284 -19.27 25.29 -13.78
CA LYS A 284 -20.56 25.23 -14.44
C LYS A 284 -20.43 24.91 -15.91
N THR A 285 -21.26 23.99 -16.44
CA THR A 285 -21.37 23.73 -17.88
C THR A 285 -22.03 24.90 -18.62
N HIS A 286 -21.76 25.02 -19.91
CA HIS A 286 -22.35 26.10 -20.73
C HIS A 286 -23.86 25.93 -20.88
N LYS A 287 -24.55 27.04 -21.14
CA LYS A 287 -25.96 27.04 -21.54
C LYS A 287 -26.13 26.36 -22.88
N LYS A 288 -27.22 25.63 -23.05
CA LYS A 288 -27.58 25.04 -24.37
C LYS A 288 -27.85 26.15 -25.39
N VAL A 289 -27.07 26.21 -26.44
CA VAL A 289 -27.31 27.17 -27.52
C VAL A 289 -28.57 26.75 -28.28
N LYS A 290 -29.55 27.65 -28.37
CA LYS A 290 -30.74 27.41 -29.18
C LYS A 290 -30.32 27.42 -30.67
N LYS A 291 -30.73 26.40 -31.45
CA LYS A 291 -30.59 26.44 -32.91
C LYS A 291 -31.28 27.68 -33.44
N ILE A 292 -30.57 28.56 -34.15
CA ILE A 292 -31.19 29.65 -34.89
C ILE A 292 -32.07 29.00 -35.93
N LYS A 293 -33.40 29.26 -35.86
CA LYS A 293 -34.32 28.87 -36.94
C LYS A 293 -33.87 29.60 -38.20
N LYS A 294 -33.75 28.87 -39.34
CA LYS A 294 -33.42 29.44 -40.63
C LYS A 294 -34.20 30.73 -40.81
N ILE A 295 -33.51 31.85 -40.96
CA ILE A 295 -34.10 33.11 -41.40
C ILE A 295 -34.49 32.86 -42.85
N LYS A 296 -35.78 32.77 -43.16
CA LYS A 296 -36.26 32.84 -44.56
C LYS A 296 -36.07 34.26 -45.01
N ALA A 297 -35.08 34.49 -45.86
CA ALA A 297 -35.02 35.74 -46.61
C ALA A 297 -36.28 35.80 -47.54
N LYS A 298 -37.17 36.78 -47.33
CA LYS A 298 -38.16 37.14 -48.34
C LYS A 298 -37.37 37.85 -49.42
N ALA A 299 -37.36 37.27 -50.60
CA ALA A 299 -36.99 38.04 -51.80
C ALA A 299 -38.06 39.15 -51.96
N GLY A 300 -37.61 40.42 -51.93
CA GLY A 300 -38.45 41.54 -52.25
C GLY A 300 -38.64 41.57 -53.78
N GLU A 301 -39.86 41.72 -54.15
CA GLU A 301 -40.21 42.13 -55.51
C GLU A 301 -39.73 43.56 -55.76
#